data_b526e6b3911b17be33ffa324a8c7c3ee
#
_entry.id   b526e6b3911b17be33ffa324a8c7c3ee
#
_cell.length_a   1.000
_cell.length_b   1.000
_cell.length_c   1.000
_cell.angle_alpha   90.00
_cell.angle_beta   90.00
_cell.angle_gamma   90.00
#
_symmetry.space_group_name_H-M   'P 1'
#
loop_
_entity.id
_entity.type
_entity.pdbx_description
1 polymer ?
#
loop_
_entity_poly.entity_id
_entity_poly.type
_entity_poly.pdbx_seq_one_letter_code
_entity_poly.pdbx_strand_id
1 'polypeptide(L)'
;MASRRDPAHAAMVGTLGGERSGIHVPHTVLVEAAQVVMTRATRSAWSSLLRSILDSDWRLEPMTDDDLRRSADILDAYADSRVDFVDASVMAIAERLGAHRIYTLDRRDFSLVRPRHVDAFELLP
;
A
#
# COMPACT_ATOMS: atom_id res chain seq x y z
N MET A 1 12.37 5.18 -11.47
CA MET A 1 12.30 6.23 -11.40
C MET A 1 11.53 7.20 -10.58
N ALA A 2 11.68 8.40 -10.86
CA ALA A 2 11.13 9.46 -10.06
C ALA A 2 9.63 9.37 -9.86
N SER A 3 8.89 8.91 -10.85
CA SER A 3 7.44 8.83 -10.74
C SER A 3 6.95 7.89 -9.65
N ARG A 4 7.71 6.84 -9.34
CA ARG A 4 7.30 5.92 -8.30
C ARG A 4 7.54 6.48 -6.90
N ARG A 5 8.31 7.54 -6.81
CA ARG A 5 8.57 8.19 -5.53
C ARG A 5 7.86 9.52 -5.38
N ASP A 6 6.95 9.76 -6.25
CA ASP A 6 6.13 10.94 -6.18
C ASP A 6 5.22 10.84 -4.95
N PRO A 7 5.04 11.93 -4.20
CA PRO A 7 4.23 11.91 -2.98
C PRO A 7 2.80 11.43 -3.19
N ALA A 8 2.21 11.75 -4.33
CA ALA A 8 0.85 11.31 -4.61
C ALA A 8 0.79 9.79 -4.75
N HIS A 9 1.78 9.19 -5.41
CA HIS A 9 1.85 7.74 -5.54
C HIS A 9 1.95 7.09 -4.15
N ALA A 10 2.91 7.54 -3.34
CA ALA A 10 3.14 6.98 -2.02
C ALA A 10 1.92 7.15 -1.10
N ALA A 11 1.25 8.29 -1.19
CA ALA A 11 0.12 8.58 -0.33
C ALA A 11 -1.12 7.76 -0.67
N MET A 12 -1.28 7.37 -1.93
CA MET A 12 -2.50 6.70 -2.39
C MET A 12 -2.36 5.18 -2.49
N VAL A 13 -1.15 4.69 -2.76
CA VAL A 13 -0.92 3.26 -2.87
C VAL A 13 -1.07 2.62 -1.50
N GLY A 14 -1.78 1.51 -1.46
CA GLY A 14 -1.83 0.70 -0.27
C GLY A 14 -2.88 1.04 0.73
N THR A 15 -3.73 2.00 0.45
CA THR A 15 -4.87 2.25 1.31
C THR A 15 -5.94 1.21 0.98
N LEU A 16 -6.29 0.40 1.94
CA LEU A 16 -7.21 -0.72 1.74
C LEU A 16 -8.53 -0.44 2.42
N GLY A 17 -9.62 -0.69 1.72
CA GLY A 17 -10.94 -0.51 2.26
C GLY A 17 -11.75 -1.80 2.23
N GLY A 18 -12.53 -2.02 3.26
CA GLY A 18 -13.52 -3.08 3.30
C GLY A 18 -14.83 -2.50 3.79
N GLU A 19 -15.89 -3.25 3.58
CA GLU A 19 -17.23 -2.73 3.86
C GLU A 19 -17.41 -2.29 5.30
N ARG A 20 -16.76 -2.95 6.25
CA ARG A 20 -16.98 -2.69 7.67
C ARG A 20 -15.80 -2.09 8.40
N SER A 21 -14.64 -2.13 7.81
CA SER A 21 -13.44 -1.93 8.59
C SER A 21 -12.75 -0.61 8.37
N GLY A 22 -13.28 0.22 7.49
CA GLY A 22 -12.60 1.46 7.21
C GLY A 22 -11.32 1.23 6.42
N ILE A 23 -10.34 2.08 6.66
CA ILE A 23 -9.14 2.13 5.84
C ILE A 23 -7.98 1.49 6.58
N HIS A 24 -7.29 0.59 5.90
CA HIS A 24 -6.07 -0.04 6.39
C HIS A 24 -4.88 0.49 5.60
N VAL A 25 -3.83 0.84 6.29
CA VAL A 25 -2.61 1.37 5.69
C VAL A 25 -1.45 0.45 6.03
N PRO A 26 -0.90 -0.26 5.04
CA PRO A 26 0.29 -1.08 5.30
C PRO A 26 1.46 -0.25 5.78
N HIS A 27 2.24 -0.77 6.71
CA HIS A 27 3.42 -0.07 7.22
C HIS A 27 4.42 0.25 6.11
N THR A 28 4.50 -0.59 5.08
CA THR A 28 5.38 -0.34 3.93
C THR A 28 5.03 0.94 3.21
N VAL A 29 3.73 1.24 3.09
CA VAL A 29 3.27 2.48 2.47
C VAL A 29 3.67 3.68 3.32
N LEU A 30 3.54 3.57 4.63
CA LEU A 30 3.91 4.64 5.53
C LEU A 30 5.41 4.95 5.44
N VAL A 31 6.24 3.91 5.39
CA VAL A 31 7.70 4.07 5.26
C VAL A 31 8.05 4.70 3.92
N GLU A 32 7.43 4.27 2.83
CA GLU A 32 7.69 4.84 1.52
C GLU A 32 7.26 6.31 1.47
N ALA A 33 6.10 6.63 2.01
CA ALA A 33 5.63 8.00 2.10
C ALA A 33 6.60 8.87 2.90
N ALA A 34 7.12 8.33 3.99
CA ALA A 34 8.10 9.03 4.80
C ALA A 34 9.35 9.38 4.02
N GLN A 35 9.87 8.43 3.23
CA GLN A 35 11.06 8.66 2.43
C GLN A 35 10.86 9.73 1.37
N VAL A 36 9.68 9.79 0.79
CA VAL A 36 9.40 10.75 -0.29
C VAL A 36 9.16 12.15 0.26
N VAL A 37 8.47 12.25 1.38
CA VAL A 37 8.00 13.54 1.90
C VAL A 37 8.97 14.16 2.89
N MET A 38 9.84 13.36 3.51
CA MET A 38 10.77 13.84 4.54
C MET A 38 11.64 15.00 4.10
N THR A 39 11.97 15.07 2.83
CA THR A 39 12.79 16.16 2.31
C THR A 39 12.06 17.49 2.29
N ARG A 40 10.75 17.48 2.42
CA ARG A 40 9.90 18.66 2.30
C ARG A 40 9.17 19.02 3.57
N ALA A 41 9.16 18.13 4.55
CA ALA A 41 8.43 18.33 5.79
C ALA A 41 9.37 18.49 6.96
N THR A 42 8.94 19.24 7.96
CA THR A 42 9.70 19.38 9.19
C THR A 42 9.49 18.16 10.08
N ARG A 43 10.37 18.00 11.08
CA ARG A 43 10.19 16.92 12.06
C ARG A 43 8.87 17.03 12.80
N SER A 44 8.48 18.24 13.18
CA SER A 44 7.24 18.41 13.92
C SER A 44 6.03 18.10 13.06
N ALA A 45 6.09 18.38 11.75
CA ALA A 45 5.02 17.98 10.82
C ALA A 45 4.90 16.47 10.77
N TRP A 46 6.01 15.75 10.74
CA TRP A 46 6.01 14.29 10.74
C TRP A 46 5.42 13.72 12.02
N SER A 47 5.85 14.20 13.18
CA SER A 47 5.30 13.69 14.43
C SER A 47 3.82 13.99 14.57
N SER A 48 3.38 15.15 14.09
CA SER A 48 1.94 15.47 14.08
C SER A 48 1.15 14.53 13.18
N LEU A 49 1.70 14.22 12.00
CA LEU A 49 1.04 13.30 11.08
C LEU A 49 0.90 11.90 11.70
N LEU A 50 1.96 11.40 12.30
CA LEU A 50 1.93 10.07 12.92
C LEU A 50 0.90 10.00 14.04
N ARG A 51 0.84 11.04 14.88
CA ARG A 51 -0.15 11.09 15.95
C ARG A 51 -1.57 11.18 15.40
N SER A 52 -1.75 11.94 14.33
CA SER A 52 -3.06 12.05 13.69
C SER A 52 -3.54 10.70 13.14
N ILE A 53 -2.64 9.92 12.56
CA ILE A 53 -2.98 8.59 12.07
C ILE A 53 -3.41 7.70 13.24
N LEU A 54 -2.68 7.74 14.35
CA LEU A 54 -3.01 6.94 15.53
C LEU A 54 -4.36 7.32 16.14
N ASP A 55 -4.73 8.59 16.05
CA ASP A 55 -5.99 9.09 16.60
C ASP A 55 -7.17 8.91 15.62
N SER A 56 -6.88 8.53 14.38
CA SER A 56 -7.92 8.33 13.37
C SER A 56 -8.50 6.92 13.42
N ASP A 57 -9.49 6.68 12.57
CA ASP A 57 -10.07 5.35 12.40
C ASP A 57 -9.24 4.47 11.46
N TRP A 58 -8.15 5.00 10.92
CA TRP A 58 -7.27 4.23 10.06
C TRP A 58 -6.50 3.21 10.88
N ARG A 59 -6.30 2.04 10.28
CA ARG A 59 -5.56 0.97 10.93
C ARG A 59 -4.25 0.75 10.19
N LEU A 60 -3.17 0.74 10.95
CA LEU A 60 -1.86 0.39 10.39
C LEU A 60 -1.73 -1.12 10.38
N GLU A 61 -1.24 -1.66 9.27
CA GLU A 61 -1.09 -3.10 9.10
C GLU A 61 0.37 -3.47 8.97
N PRO A 62 0.91 -4.22 9.94
CA PRO A 62 2.28 -4.72 9.80
C PRO A 62 2.33 -5.90 8.84
N MET A 63 3.52 -6.18 8.33
CA MET A 63 3.76 -7.36 7.49
C MET A 63 3.89 -8.60 8.37
N THR A 64 3.18 -9.65 8.01
CA THR A 64 3.40 -10.97 8.60
C THR A 64 4.42 -11.74 7.77
N ASP A 65 4.91 -12.85 8.30
CA ASP A 65 5.79 -13.73 7.52
C ASP A 65 5.09 -14.23 6.25
N ASP A 66 3.82 -14.57 6.36
CA ASP A 66 3.05 -15.02 5.19
C ASP A 66 2.88 -13.91 4.16
N ASP A 67 2.72 -12.67 4.60
CA ASP A 67 2.68 -11.54 3.69
C ASP A 67 4.00 -11.42 2.92
N LEU A 68 5.13 -11.65 3.60
CA LEU A 68 6.43 -11.62 2.93
C LEU A 68 6.58 -12.74 1.91
N ARG A 69 6.14 -13.95 2.26
CA ARG A 69 6.18 -15.08 1.32
C ARG A 69 5.31 -14.79 0.10
N ARG A 70 4.11 -14.28 0.33
CA ARG A 70 3.21 -13.94 -0.77
C ARG A 70 3.77 -12.82 -1.63
N SER A 71 4.40 -11.82 -1.00
CA SER A 71 5.05 -10.73 -1.74
C SER A 71 6.16 -11.26 -2.65
N ALA A 72 6.96 -12.19 -2.16
CA ALA A 72 8.00 -12.82 -2.97
C ALA A 72 7.39 -13.56 -4.17
N ASP A 73 6.32 -14.29 -3.96
CA ASP A 73 5.64 -14.99 -5.05
C ASP A 73 5.11 -14.02 -6.11
N ILE A 74 4.54 -12.90 -5.67
CA ILE A 74 4.05 -11.88 -6.60
C ILE A 74 5.20 -11.28 -7.40
N LEU A 75 6.29 -10.94 -6.74
CA LEU A 75 7.45 -10.38 -7.44
C LEU A 75 8.01 -11.35 -8.49
N ASP A 76 8.05 -12.63 -8.14
CA ASP A 76 8.52 -13.65 -9.08
C ASP A 76 7.56 -13.83 -10.26
N ALA A 77 6.27 -13.88 -9.99
CA ALA A 77 5.26 -14.09 -11.03
C ALA A 77 5.18 -12.93 -12.01
N TYR A 78 5.47 -11.72 -11.54
CA TYR A 78 5.38 -10.52 -12.37
C TYR A 78 6.74 -9.85 -12.55
N ALA A 79 7.78 -10.66 -12.71
CA ALA A 79 9.17 -10.20 -12.76
C ALA A 79 9.43 -9.20 -13.89
N ASP A 80 8.68 -9.30 -14.98
CA ASP A 80 8.86 -8.41 -16.13
C ASP A 80 8.04 -7.12 -16.01
N SER A 81 7.35 -6.94 -14.90
CA SER A 81 6.52 -5.77 -14.68
C SER A 81 7.24 -4.74 -13.82
N ARG A 82 6.54 -3.64 -13.55
CA ARG A 82 7.03 -2.58 -12.66
C ARG A 82 6.58 -2.76 -11.22
N VAL A 83 5.95 -3.87 -10.91
CA VAL A 83 5.48 -4.15 -9.55
C VAL A 83 6.69 -4.26 -8.63
N ASP A 84 6.74 -3.43 -7.60
CA ASP A 84 7.84 -3.44 -6.64
C ASP A 84 7.38 -4.07 -5.31
N PHE A 85 8.28 -4.07 -4.34
CA PHE A 85 7.99 -4.68 -3.04
C PHE A 85 6.83 -4.02 -2.33
N VAL A 86 6.74 -2.69 -2.36
CA VAL A 86 5.63 -1.99 -1.68
C VAL A 86 4.31 -2.39 -2.32
N ASP A 87 4.24 -2.38 -3.66
CA ASP A 87 3.04 -2.82 -4.37
C ASP A 87 2.67 -4.26 -3.99
N ALA A 88 3.65 -5.15 -4.01
CA ALA A 88 3.42 -6.55 -3.67
C ALA A 88 2.94 -6.71 -2.22
N SER A 89 3.49 -5.93 -1.31
CA SER A 89 3.08 -5.96 0.09
C SER A 89 1.64 -5.53 0.29
N VAL A 90 1.21 -4.51 -0.45
CA VAL A 90 -0.18 -4.06 -0.41
C VAL A 90 -1.10 -5.17 -0.89
N MET A 91 -0.74 -5.81 -1.99
CA MET A 91 -1.54 -6.89 -2.55
C MET A 91 -1.63 -8.09 -1.59
N ALA A 92 -0.52 -8.44 -0.98
CA ALA A 92 -0.48 -9.55 -0.01
C ALA A 92 -1.36 -9.26 1.21
N ILE A 93 -1.26 -8.04 1.73
CA ILE A 93 -2.08 -7.65 2.87
C ILE A 93 -3.55 -7.59 2.49
N ALA A 94 -3.86 -7.09 1.29
CA ALA A 94 -5.24 -7.08 0.82
C ALA A 94 -5.83 -8.49 0.76
N GLU A 95 -5.05 -9.44 0.27
CA GLU A 95 -5.49 -10.85 0.23
C GLU A 95 -5.73 -11.38 1.65
N ARG A 96 -4.80 -11.11 2.56
CA ARG A 96 -4.93 -11.59 3.94
C ARG A 96 -6.17 -11.01 4.62
N LEU A 97 -6.46 -9.74 4.40
CA LEU A 97 -7.61 -9.07 5.01
C LEU A 97 -8.93 -9.35 4.27
N GLY A 98 -8.87 -10.00 3.12
CA GLY A 98 -10.04 -10.18 2.28
C GLY A 98 -10.52 -8.87 1.65
N ALA A 99 -9.67 -7.86 1.59
CA ALA A 99 -10.00 -6.58 1.02
C ALA A 99 -9.86 -6.63 -0.50
N HIS A 100 -10.82 -6.10 -1.21
CA HIS A 100 -10.77 -6.07 -2.67
C HIS A 100 -10.63 -4.65 -3.22
N ARG A 101 -10.69 -3.64 -2.37
CA ARG A 101 -10.56 -2.24 -2.78
C ARG A 101 -9.19 -1.73 -2.41
N ILE A 102 -8.54 -1.10 -3.39
CA ILE A 102 -7.25 -0.46 -3.19
C ILE A 102 -7.38 0.99 -3.65
N TYR A 103 -7.05 1.93 -2.76
CA TYR A 103 -7.02 3.34 -3.10
C TYR A 103 -5.64 3.67 -3.65
N THR A 104 -5.56 3.94 -4.92
CA THR A 104 -4.28 4.20 -5.59
C THR A 104 -4.45 5.12 -6.79
N LEU A 105 -3.41 5.92 -7.05
CA LEU A 105 -3.31 6.65 -8.29
C LEU A 105 -2.57 5.84 -9.37
N ASP A 106 -1.86 4.80 -8.98
CA ASP A 106 -1.15 3.95 -9.93
C ASP A 106 -1.99 2.71 -10.23
N ARG A 107 -2.88 2.86 -11.18
CA ARG A 107 -3.82 1.80 -11.54
C ARG A 107 -3.17 0.68 -12.34
N ARG A 108 -2.06 0.98 -13.02
CA ARG A 108 -1.43 0.02 -13.94
C ARG A 108 -0.96 -1.22 -13.21
N ASP A 109 -0.16 -1.04 -12.18
CA ASP A 109 0.47 -2.16 -11.49
C ASP A 109 -0.57 -3.02 -10.76
N PHE A 110 -1.56 -2.38 -10.15
CA PHE A 110 -2.60 -3.10 -9.42
C PHE A 110 -3.62 -3.77 -10.34
N SER A 111 -3.77 -3.29 -11.56
CA SER A 111 -4.62 -3.94 -12.56
C SER A 111 -3.97 -5.19 -13.13
N LEU A 112 -2.63 -5.23 -13.11
CA LEU A 112 -1.88 -6.32 -13.72
C LEU A 112 -1.95 -7.60 -12.90
N VAL A 113 -1.91 -7.48 -11.59
CA VAL A 113 -1.79 -8.64 -10.70
C VAL A 113 -3.15 -9.23 -10.41
N ARG A 114 -3.23 -10.56 -10.48
CA ARG A 114 -4.44 -11.29 -10.16
C ARG A 114 -4.39 -11.71 -8.69
N PRO A 115 -5.29 -11.17 -7.84
CA PRO A 115 -5.31 -11.58 -6.44
C PRO A 115 -5.87 -12.99 -6.27
N ARG A 116 -5.59 -13.61 -5.13
CA ARG A 116 -6.04 -14.97 -4.85
C ARG A 116 -7.50 -15.07 -4.45
N HIS A 117 -8.04 -14.02 -3.85
CA HIS A 117 -9.36 -14.05 -3.21
C HIS A 117 -10.49 -13.49 -4.08
N VAL A 118 -10.16 -12.72 -5.09
CA VAL A 118 -11.13 -12.13 -6.02
C VAL A 118 -10.54 -12.13 -7.42
N ASP A 119 -11.37 -11.90 -8.44
CA ASP A 119 -10.90 -11.91 -9.83
C ASP A 119 -9.97 -10.74 -10.14
N ALA A 120 -10.22 -9.60 -9.53
CA ALA A 120 -9.40 -8.40 -9.70
C ALA A 120 -9.64 -7.47 -8.52
N PHE A 121 -8.65 -6.59 -8.25
CA PHE A 121 -8.84 -5.53 -7.28
C PHE A 121 -9.75 -4.45 -7.85
N GLU A 122 -10.59 -3.89 -7.00
CA GLU A 122 -11.33 -2.68 -7.32
C GLU A 122 -10.44 -1.49 -6.98
N LEU A 123 -10.06 -0.69 -7.98
CA LEU A 123 -9.13 0.41 -7.79
C LEU A 123 -9.91 1.71 -7.69
N LEU A 124 -9.63 2.46 -6.64
CA LEU A 124 -10.29 3.73 -6.36
C LEU A 124 -9.25 4.85 -6.35
N PRO A 125 -9.62 6.03 -6.85
CA PRO A 125 -8.72 7.18 -6.79
C PRO A 125 -8.56 7.71 -5.37
#